data_03cea5e2e225646017e7f22915ee9907
#
_entry.id   03cea5e2e225646017e7f22915ee9907
#
_cell.length_a   1.000
_cell.length_b   1.000
_cell.length_c   1.000
_cell.angle_alpha   90.00
_cell.angle_beta   90.00
_cell.angle_gamma   90.00
#
_symmetry.space_group_name_H-M   'P 1'
#
loop_
_entity.id
_entity.type
_entity.pdbx_description
1 polymer ?
#
loop_
_entity_poly.entity_id
_entity_poly.type
_entity_poly.pdbx_seq_one_letter_code
_entity_poly.pdbx_strand_id
1 'polypeptide(L)'
;MYEYDKRVVLTLDAGGTNFVFSAIQGNNEMISPIGLPAVSDNLDECLEVLVKGFDRVIAAIPVPPVAISIAFPGPADYENGIIGDLPNFPSFRGGVALGPFLKHKYGIPVFIENDGNLFAYGEALSGALPMINRELSLAGCSREYKNLIGITLGTGFGAGVVINKVLLTGDNGCGGDIWLMRNKKYPDMLAEESVSIRAVRRVYSDLSGQSSASLSPKDIYDIAEGIKEGDSHAAIASFNELGIMAGAAIASVLNVVDGLVVIGGGVAGASKYILPALITELRAQLTTFSGNKFPCVSMQVYNGEDESERARFLSLSDSQVVIPGTHLTTTYHQLKQTLVLCSKEGASRSIMPVSYTHLR
;
A
#
# COMPACT_ATOMS: atom_id res chain seq x y z
N MET A 1 12.31 -10.44 9.20
CA MET A 1 12.36 -10.35 10.69
C MET A 1 11.80 -11.62 11.34
N TYR A 2 10.69 -12.19 10.89
CA TYR A 2 10.02 -13.34 11.53
C TYR A 2 10.21 -14.67 10.79
N GLU A 3 11.20 -14.81 9.94
CA GLU A 3 11.47 -15.96 9.07
C GLU A 3 11.56 -17.30 9.82
N TYR A 4 12.06 -17.27 11.06
CA TYR A 4 12.24 -18.47 11.90
C TYR A 4 11.18 -18.60 13.01
N ASP A 5 10.13 -17.78 13.01
CA ASP A 5 9.06 -17.87 14.00
C ASP A 5 8.22 -19.13 13.74
N LYS A 6 8.10 -19.98 14.75
CA LYS A 6 7.38 -21.26 14.65
C LYS A 6 5.91 -21.17 15.03
N ARG A 7 5.47 -19.99 15.53
CA ARG A 7 4.05 -19.77 15.85
C ARG A 7 3.24 -19.70 14.55
N VAL A 8 2.03 -20.25 14.59
CA VAL A 8 1.11 -20.21 13.45
C VAL A 8 0.08 -19.10 13.67
N VAL A 9 -0.12 -18.25 12.69
CA VAL A 9 -1.13 -17.18 12.71
C VAL A 9 -2.10 -17.42 11.57
N LEU A 10 -3.41 -17.41 11.88
CA LEU A 10 -4.45 -17.41 10.87
C LEU A 10 -4.55 -16.01 10.24
N THR A 11 -4.76 -15.95 8.95
CA THR A 11 -4.93 -14.68 8.24
C THR A 11 -6.23 -14.62 7.48
N LEU A 12 -6.80 -13.43 7.40
CA LEU A 12 -7.94 -13.10 6.56
C LEU A 12 -7.65 -11.81 5.81
N ASP A 13 -7.80 -11.85 4.50
CA ASP A 13 -7.94 -10.68 3.65
C ASP A 13 -9.42 -10.51 3.30
N ALA A 14 -10.06 -9.51 3.92
CA ALA A 14 -11.49 -9.25 3.79
C ALA A 14 -11.77 -8.29 2.64
N GLY A 15 -11.76 -8.79 1.41
CA GLY A 15 -12.18 -8.03 0.24
C GLY A 15 -13.71 -7.86 0.16
N GLY A 16 -14.17 -6.83 -0.57
CA GLY A 16 -15.61 -6.55 -0.71
C GLY A 16 -16.41 -7.61 -1.46
N THR A 17 -15.78 -8.52 -2.20
CA THR A 17 -16.42 -9.61 -2.95
C THR A 17 -16.02 -11.01 -2.48
N ASN A 18 -14.83 -11.16 -1.92
CA ASN A 18 -14.30 -12.44 -1.45
C ASN A 18 -13.53 -12.23 -0.16
N PHE A 19 -13.64 -13.21 0.71
CA PHE A 19 -12.80 -13.41 1.89
C PHE A 19 -11.74 -14.45 1.57
N VAL A 20 -10.46 -14.13 1.78
CA VAL A 20 -9.34 -15.03 1.53
C VAL A 20 -8.67 -15.40 2.84
N PHE A 21 -8.79 -16.65 3.21
CA PHE A 21 -8.24 -17.21 4.47
C PHE A 21 -6.96 -17.99 4.20
N SER A 22 -5.98 -17.84 5.08
CA SER A 22 -4.74 -18.64 5.05
C SER A 22 -4.19 -18.83 6.46
N ALA A 23 -3.10 -19.57 6.57
CA ALA A 23 -2.29 -19.68 7.77
C ALA A 23 -0.83 -19.49 7.41
N ILE A 24 -0.10 -18.74 8.24
CA ILE A 24 1.31 -18.47 8.05
C ILE A 24 2.14 -18.97 9.23
N GLN A 25 3.35 -19.43 8.91
CA GLN A 25 4.40 -19.74 9.87
C GLN A 25 5.72 -19.16 9.37
N GLY A 26 6.35 -18.32 10.18
CA GLY A 26 7.46 -17.51 9.69
C GLY A 26 6.97 -16.54 8.61
N ASN A 27 7.60 -16.50 7.47
CA ASN A 27 7.17 -15.69 6.31
C ASN A 27 6.57 -16.58 5.19
N ASN A 28 6.06 -17.77 5.54
CA ASN A 28 5.56 -18.72 4.55
C ASN A 28 4.10 -19.09 4.80
N GLU A 29 3.34 -19.17 3.72
CA GLU A 29 2.00 -19.79 3.76
C GLU A 29 2.12 -21.28 4.03
N MET A 30 1.31 -21.78 4.97
CA MET A 30 1.27 -23.20 5.34
C MET A 30 0.33 -24.01 4.46
N ILE A 31 -0.67 -23.36 3.89
CA ILE A 31 -1.69 -23.96 3.03
C ILE A 31 -1.98 -23.04 1.84
N SER A 32 -2.52 -23.58 0.78
CA SER A 32 -3.10 -22.75 -0.29
C SER A 32 -4.27 -21.93 0.26
N PRO A 33 -4.35 -20.62 -0.04
CA PRO A 33 -5.42 -19.76 0.44
C PRO A 33 -6.82 -20.30 0.09
N ILE A 34 -7.75 -20.18 1.02
CA ILE A 34 -9.14 -20.59 0.87
C ILE A 34 -10.00 -19.37 0.61
N GLY A 35 -10.53 -19.25 -0.60
CA GLY A 35 -11.49 -18.18 -0.95
C GLY A 35 -12.93 -18.59 -0.64
N LEU A 36 -13.67 -17.68 -0.01
CA LEU A 36 -15.14 -17.78 0.16
C LEU A 36 -15.78 -16.46 -0.31
N PRO A 37 -16.99 -16.51 -0.90
CA PRO A 37 -17.73 -15.29 -1.23
C PRO A 37 -17.99 -14.45 0.04
N ALA A 38 -17.79 -13.13 -0.06
CA ALA A 38 -18.15 -12.23 1.01
C ALA A 38 -19.68 -12.02 1.01
N VAL A 39 -20.29 -12.04 2.21
CA VAL A 39 -21.69 -11.69 2.42
C VAL A 39 -21.70 -10.34 3.12
N SER A 40 -22.21 -9.31 2.42
CA SER A 40 -22.10 -7.93 2.90
C SER A 40 -23.40 -7.36 3.50
N ASP A 41 -24.52 -7.95 3.20
CA ASP A 41 -25.88 -7.45 3.50
C ASP A 41 -26.58 -8.20 4.65
N ASN A 42 -26.07 -9.35 5.04
CA ASN A 42 -26.58 -10.16 6.16
C ASN A 42 -25.44 -10.45 7.15
N LEU A 43 -25.53 -9.89 8.37
CA LEU A 43 -24.49 -10.03 9.38
C LEU A 43 -24.31 -11.48 9.84
N ASP A 44 -25.41 -12.18 10.12
CA ASP A 44 -25.34 -13.56 10.65
C ASP A 44 -24.69 -14.49 9.63
N GLU A 45 -25.08 -14.40 8.37
CA GLU A 45 -24.45 -15.17 7.27
C GLU A 45 -22.99 -14.76 7.07
N CYS A 46 -22.66 -13.48 7.18
CA CYS A 46 -21.28 -13.01 7.09
C CYS A 46 -20.41 -13.64 8.20
N LEU A 47 -20.89 -13.59 9.44
CA LEU A 47 -20.18 -14.19 10.58
C LEU A 47 -20.06 -15.72 10.44
N GLU A 48 -21.08 -16.41 9.90
CA GLU A 48 -20.99 -17.85 9.58
C GLU A 48 -19.92 -18.16 8.53
N VAL A 49 -19.84 -17.33 7.46
CA VAL A 49 -18.79 -17.47 6.42
C VAL A 49 -17.41 -17.26 7.01
N LEU A 50 -17.23 -16.27 7.89
CA LEU A 50 -15.95 -16.01 8.57
C LEU A 50 -15.53 -17.19 9.45
N VAL A 51 -16.46 -17.72 10.27
CA VAL A 51 -16.21 -18.90 11.10
C VAL A 51 -15.87 -20.13 10.23
N LYS A 52 -16.66 -20.37 9.18
CA LYS A 52 -16.41 -21.50 8.26
C LYS A 52 -15.05 -21.41 7.58
N GLY A 53 -14.60 -20.21 7.21
CA GLY A 53 -13.30 -20.01 6.60
C GLY A 53 -12.16 -20.35 7.56
N PHE A 54 -12.19 -19.80 8.78
CA PHE A 54 -11.17 -20.10 9.79
C PHE A 54 -11.20 -21.59 10.21
N ASP A 55 -12.38 -22.19 10.39
CA ASP A 55 -12.49 -23.61 10.75
C ASP A 55 -11.85 -24.52 9.68
N ARG A 56 -12.04 -24.19 8.38
CA ARG A 56 -11.37 -24.90 7.28
C ARG A 56 -9.85 -24.79 7.33
N VAL A 57 -9.33 -23.58 7.62
CA VAL A 57 -7.89 -23.37 7.75
C VAL A 57 -7.35 -24.14 8.94
N ILE A 58 -8.03 -24.07 10.10
CA ILE A 58 -7.63 -24.83 11.32
C ILE A 58 -7.59 -26.32 11.06
N ALA A 59 -8.57 -26.86 10.33
CA ALA A 59 -8.60 -28.29 9.97
C ALA A 59 -7.48 -28.71 9.01
N ALA A 60 -6.91 -27.77 8.26
CA ALA A 60 -5.86 -28.04 7.26
C ALA A 60 -4.43 -27.88 7.80
N ILE A 61 -4.22 -27.28 8.97
CA ILE A 61 -2.91 -27.06 9.56
C ILE A 61 -2.58 -28.10 10.63
N PRO A 62 -1.30 -28.53 10.73
CA PRO A 62 -0.90 -29.56 11.68
C PRO A 62 -0.65 -29.04 13.11
N VAL A 63 -0.60 -27.72 13.29
CA VAL A 63 -0.24 -27.07 14.56
C VAL A 63 -1.31 -26.05 14.93
N PRO A 64 -1.77 -25.97 16.19
CA PRO A 64 -2.78 -25.02 16.59
C PRO A 64 -2.28 -23.56 16.40
N PRO A 65 -3.16 -22.67 15.92
CA PRO A 65 -2.80 -21.26 15.75
C PRO A 65 -2.74 -20.54 17.10
N VAL A 66 -1.91 -19.49 17.18
CA VAL A 66 -1.75 -18.67 18.39
C VAL A 66 -2.44 -17.30 18.28
N ALA A 67 -2.84 -16.89 17.08
CA ALA A 67 -3.54 -15.62 16.84
C ALA A 67 -4.28 -15.63 15.49
N ILE A 68 -5.17 -14.66 15.32
CA ILE A 68 -5.82 -14.33 14.06
C ILE A 68 -5.41 -12.90 13.69
N SER A 69 -5.01 -12.68 12.42
CA SER A 69 -4.69 -11.38 11.84
C SER A 69 -5.58 -11.12 10.63
N ILE A 70 -6.27 -9.99 10.64
CA ILE A 70 -7.30 -9.66 9.66
C ILE A 70 -6.96 -8.32 8.99
N ALA A 71 -6.89 -8.33 7.66
CA ALA A 71 -6.99 -7.13 6.85
C ALA A 71 -8.48 -6.83 6.61
N PHE A 72 -8.96 -5.70 7.10
CA PHE A 72 -10.35 -5.30 6.92
C PHE A 72 -10.42 -3.84 6.47
N PRO A 73 -11.23 -3.49 5.43
CA PRO A 73 -11.34 -2.11 5.00
C PRO A 73 -11.91 -1.22 6.10
N GLY A 74 -11.55 0.07 6.06
CA GLY A 74 -12.05 1.09 7.00
C GLY A 74 -13.25 1.88 6.47
N PRO A 75 -13.83 2.74 7.32
CA PRO A 75 -13.37 3.08 8.67
C PRO A 75 -13.74 2.03 9.74
N ALA A 76 -12.87 1.86 10.74
CA ALA A 76 -13.06 0.94 11.85
C ALA A 76 -12.31 1.40 13.10
N ASP A 77 -12.72 0.96 14.29
CA ASP A 77 -11.92 1.01 15.50
C ASP A 77 -11.04 -0.24 15.54
N TYR A 78 -9.88 -0.17 14.90
CA TYR A 78 -8.97 -1.30 14.74
C TYR A 78 -8.40 -1.77 16.09
N GLU A 79 -8.14 -0.85 17.03
CA GLU A 79 -7.61 -1.16 18.36
C GLU A 79 -8.55 -2.06 19.15
N ASN A 80 -9.84 -1.78 19.12
CA ASN A 80 -10.87 -2.56 19.80
C ASN A 80 -11.47 -3.67 18.92
N GLY A 81 -11.11 -3.73 17.65
CA GLY A 81 -11.60 -4.72 16.69
C GLY A 81 -13.08 -4.55 16.36
N ILE A 82 -13.56 -3.29 16.30
CA ILE A 82 -14.95 -2.94 15.99
C ILE A 82 -15.02 -2.38 14.58
N ILE A 83 -15.76 -3.06 13.71
CA ILE A 83 -16.00 -2.61 12.33
C ILE A 83 -17.23 -1.71 12.31
N GLY A 84 -17.07 -0.51 11.76
CA GLY A 84 -18.11 0.52 11.71
C GLY A 84 -18.89 0.58 10.41
N ASP A 85 -19.34 1.78 10.07
CA ASP A 85 -20.21 2.05 8.92
C ASP A 85 -19.46 2.01 7.60
N LEU A 86 -19.28 0.82 7.03
CA LEU A 86 -18.63 0.60 5.75
C LEU A 86 -19.63 0.66 4.59
N PRO A 87 -19.33 1.43 3.52
CA PRO A 87 -20.20 1.45 2.33
C PRO A 87 -20.40 0.08 1.70
N ASN A 88 -19.37 -0.76 1.70
CA ASN A 88 -19.36 -2.08 1.06
C ASN A 88 -19.87 -3.21 1.96
N PHE A 89 -20.11 -2.95 3.25
CA PHE A 89 -20.62 -3.90 4.24
C PHE A 89 -21.75 -3.28 5.05
N PRO A 90 -22.94 -3.07 4.44
CA PRO A 90 -24.06 -2.41 5.11
C PRO A 90 -24.56 -3.16 6.34
N SER A 91 -24.32 -4.46 6.45
CA SER A 91 -24.68 -5.26 7.64
C SER A 91 -23.83 -4.92 8.88
N PHE A 92 -22.71 -4.21 8.71
CA PHE A 92 -21.86 -3.78 9.84
C PHE A 92 -22.25 -2.40 10.40
N ARG A 93 -23.28 -1.76 9.85
CA ARG A 93 -23.75 -0.45 10.33
C ARG A 93 -24.13 -0.47 11.81
N GLY A 94 -23.71 0.59 12.51
CA GLY A 94 -23.92 0.70 13.96
C GLY A 94 -22.81 0.09 14.80
N GLY A 95 -21.82 -0.53 14.17
CA GLY A 95 -20.66 -1.11 14.82
C GLY A 95 -20.82 -2.59 15.18
N VAL A 96 -19.93 -3.43 14.67
CA VAL A 96 -19.86 -4.88 14.96
C VAL A 96 -18.54 -5.19 15.64
N ALA A 97 -18.60 -5.75 16.84
CA ALA A 97 -17.42 -6.16 17.62
C ALA A 97 -16.83 -7.47 17.07
N LEU A 98 -16.29 -7.42 15.84
CA LEU A 98 -15.78 -8.58 15.10
C LEU A 98 -14.58 -9.22 15.80
N GLY A 99 -13.62 -8.41 16.25
CA GLY A 99 -12.44 -8.88 16.98
C GLY A 99 -12.83 -9.62 18.28
N PRO A 100 -13.61 -9.00 19.16
CA PRO A 100 -14.14 -9.66 20.37
C PRO A 100 -14.95 -10.93 20.06
N PHE A 101 -15.79 -10.94 19.02
CA PHE A 101 -16.55 -12.14 18.61
C PHE A 101 -15.63 -13.31 18.26
N LEU A 102 -14.65 -13.09 17.38
CA LEU A 102 -13.71 -14.13 16.97
C LEU A 102 -12.80 -14.57 18.13
N LYS A 103 -12.35 -13.63 18.97
CA LYS A 103 -11.57 -13.94 20.18
C LYS A 103 -12.37 -14.82 21.14
N HIS A 104 -13.67 -14.53 21.35
CA HIS A 104 -14.52 -15.38 22.17
C HIS A 104 -14.70 -16.78 21.56
N LYS A 105 -14.86 -16.85 20.24
CA LYS A 105 -15.06 -18.12 19.50
C LYS A 105 -13.84 -19.04 19.55
N TYR A 106 -12.63 -18.49 19.33
CA TYR A 106 -11.42 -19.30 19.16
C TYR A 106 -10.50 -19.30 20.38
N GLY A 107 -10.73 -18.45 21.36
CA GLY A 107 -9.91 -18.37 22.57
C GLY A 107 -8.49 -17.84 22.37
N ILE A 108 -8.18 -17.24 21.22
CA ILE A 108 -6.88 -16.69 20.85
C ILE A 108 -7.00 -15.18 20.52
N PRO A 109 -5.92 -14.40 20.62
CA PRO A 109 -5.91 -13.00 20.23
C PRO A 109 -6.32 -12.77 18.76
N VAL A 110 -7.07 -11.70 18.52
CA VAL A 110 -7.49 -11.27 17.19
C VAL A 110 -7.02 -9.84 16.97
N PHE A 111 -6.33 -9.60 15.86
CA PHE A 111 -5.82 -8.31 15.44
C PHE A 111 -6.44 -7.96 14.10
N ILE A 112 -7.05 -6.78 14.01
CA ILE A 112 -7.64 -6.25 12.79
C ILE A 112 -6.91 -4.96 12.45
N GLU A 113 -6.60 -4.76 11.18
CA GLU A 113 -5.97 -3.54 10.69
C GLU A 113 -6.46 -3.23 9.28
N ASN A 114 -6.32 -1.97 8.86
CA ASN A 114 -6.60 -1.54 7.51
C ASN A 114 -5.67 -2.23 6.48
N ASP A 115 -6.20 -2.57 5.31
CA ASP A 115 -5.45 -3.25 4.24
C ASP A 115 -4.27 -2.42 3.70
N GLY A 116 -4.43 -1.10 3.55
CA GLY A 116 -3.36 -0.19 3.15
C GLY A 116 -2.26 -0.08 4.21
N ASN A 117 -2.65 -0.04 5.49
CA ASN A 117 -1.71 -0.06 6.63
C ASN A 117 -0.91 -1.36 6.68
N LEU A 118 -1.58 -2.50 6.53
CA LEU A 118 -0.93 -3.80 6.51
C LEU A 118 0.02 -3.95 5.32
N PHE A 119 -0.38 -3.46 4.13
CA PHE A 119 0.49 -3.42 2.97
C PHE A 119 1.77 -2.64 3.25
N ALA A 120 1.66 -1.38 3.70
CA ALA A 120 2.81 -0.53 3.99
C ALA A 120 3.72 -1.13 5.07
N TYR A 121 3.12 -1.69 6.11
CA TYR A 121 3.88 -2.27 7.21
C TYR A 121 4.59 -3.57 6.80
N GLY A 122 3.96 -4.40 5.97
CA GLY A 122 4.57 -5.58 5.38
C GLY A 122 5.78 -5.23 4.51
N GLU A 123 5.65 -4.22 3.66
CA GLU A 123 6.76 -3.71 2.84
C GLU A 123 7.90 -3.12 3.68
N ALA A 124 7.59 -2.54 4.83
CA ALA A 124 8.59 -2.02 5.76
C ALA A 124 9.31 -3.11 6.58
N LEU A 125 8.64 -4.22 6.90
CA LEU A 125 9.22 -5.27 7.73
C LEU A 125 9.99 -6.35 6.96
N SER A 126 9.50 -6.74 5.77
CA SER A 126 10.05 -7.85 5.00
C SER A 126 10.15 -7.60 3.49
N GLY A 127 9.49 -6.58 2.97
CA GLY A 127 9.43 -6.26 1.55
C GLY A 127 10.51 -5.27 1.09
N ALA A 128 10.07 -4.16 0.50
CA ALA A 128 10.92 -3.19 -0.17
C ALA A 128 11.93 -2.51 0.74
N LEU A 129 11.56 -2.13 1.97
CA LEU A 129 12.46 -1.37 2.85
C LEU A 129 13.73 -2.15 3.23
N PRO A 130 13.65 -3.39 3.77
CA PRO A 130 14.86 -4.17 4.04
C PRO A 130 15.62 -4.56 2.76
N MET A 131 14.94 -4.77 1.63
CA MET A 131 15.58 -5.06 0.35
C MET A 131 16.46 -3.89 -0.10
N ILE A 132 15.93 -2.68 -0.14
CA ILE A 132 16.67 -1.49 -0.55
C ILE A 132 17.82 -1.19 0.40
N ASN A 133 17.62 -1.30 1.72
CA ASN A 133 18.69 -1.12 2.70
C ASN A 133 19.84 -2.13 2.51
N ARG A 134 19.51 -3.37 2.17
CA ARG A 134 20.51 -4.39 1.83
C ARG A 134 21.29 -4.02 0.56
N GLU A 135 20.61 -3.56 -0.49
CA GLU A 135 21.26 -3.13 -1.73
C GLU A 135 22.19 -1.94 -1.51
N LEU A 136 21.76 -0.93 -0.72
CA LEU A 136 22.59 0.21 -0.33
C LEU A 136 23.84 -0.24 0.44
N SER A 137 23.68 -1.14 1.40
CA SER A 137 24.80 -1.70 2.17
C SER A 137 25.78 -2.46 1.28
N LEU A 138 25.29 -3.26 0.33
CA LEU A 138 26.13 -3.98 -0.64
C LEU A 138 26.87 -3.02 -1.60
N ALA A 139 26.28 -1.87 -1.91
CA ALA A 139 26.89 -0.80 -2.69
C ALA A 139 27.88 0.07 -1.87
N GLY A 140 28.06 -0.23 -0.58
CA GLY A 140 28.98 0.52 0.29
C GLY A 140 28.41 1.84 0.82
N CYS A 141 27.11 2.11 0.68
CA CYS A 141 26.46 3.28 1.21
C CYS A 141 26.09 3.05 2.69
N SER A 142 26.43 4.00 3.57
CA SER A 142 26.15 3.92 5.02
C SER A 142 24.70 4.35 5.35
N ARG A 143 23.96 4.87 4.39
CA ARG A 143 22.59 5.35 4.58
C ARG A 143 21.62 4.20 4.77
N GLU A 144 20.75 4.33 5.79
CA GLU A 144 19.65 3.40 6.05
C GLU A 144 18.31 4.16 6.01
N TYR A 145 17.38 3.68 5.19
CA TYR A 145 15.99 4.16 5.20
C TYR A 145 15.22 3.47 6.31
N LYS A 146 14.36 4.23 7.01
CA LYS A 146 13.53 3.74 8.13
C LYS A 146 12.06 4.07 7.94
N ASN A 147 11.77 4.97 6.98
CA ASN A 147 10.43 5.43 6.67
C ASN A 147 9.99 4.91 5.31
N LEU A 148 8.70 4.60 5.21
CA LEU A 148 8.09 4.10 3.99
C LEU A 148 6.65 4.60 3.89
N ILE A 149 6.23 4.95 2.69
CA ILE A 149 4.84 5.21 2.32
C ILE A 149 4.42 4.08 1.38
N GLY A 150 3.53 3.22 1.85
CA GLY A 150 2.92 2.17 1.02
C GLY A 150 1.62 2.69 0.41
N ILE A 151 1.44 2.48 -0.88
CA ILE A 151 0.29 2.95 -1.66
C ILE A 151 -0.38 1.74 -2.30
N THR A 152 -1.69 1.61 -2.11
CA THR A 152 -2.49 0.59 -2.79
C THR A 152 -3.42 1.24 -3.83
N LEU A 153 -3.23 0.88 -5.09
CA LEU A 153 -4.05 1.31 -6.21
C LEU A 153 -5.04 0.21 -6.58
N GLY A 154 -6.32 0.46 -6.33
CA GLY A 154 -7.36 -0.55 -6.53
C GLY A 154 -8.76 0.04 -6.69
N THR A 155 -9.75 -0.56 -6.06
CA THR A 155 -11.12 -0.02 -5.96
C THR A 155 -11.11 1.38 -5.41
N GLY A 156 -10.22 1.64 -4.42
CA GLY A 156 -9.94 2.91 -3.82
C GLY A 156 -8.46 3.30 -3.92
N PHE A 157 -8.09 4.35 -3.19
CA PHE A 157 -6.75 4.90 -3.04
C PHE A 157 -6.27 4.71 -1.61
N GLY A 158 -5.78 3.52 -1.28
CA GLY A 158 -5.29 3.21 0.05
C GLY A 158 -3.84 3.62 0.25
N ALA A 159 -3.49 3.89 1.51
CA ALA A 159 -2.11 4.06 1.92
C ALA A 159 -1.88 3.63 3.36
N GLY A 160 -0.63 3.37 3.66
CA GLY A 160 -0.12 3.27 5.02
C GLY A 160 1.22 3.99 5.12
N VAL A 161 1.51 4.52 6.29
CA VAL A 161 2.73 5.27 6.57
C VAL A 161 3.51 4.58 7.68
N VAL A 162 4.79 4.35 7.43
CA VAL A 162 5.71 3.77 8.42
C VAL A 162 6.80 4.77 8.72
N ILE A 163 6.99 5.09 9.99
CA ILE A 163 8.00 6.02 10.49
C ILE A 163 8.89 5.30 11.50
N ASN A 164 10.20 5.33 11.29
CA ASN A 164 11.16 4.60 12.13
C ASN A 164 10.83 3.09 12.26
N LYS A 165 10.35 2.48 11.18
CA LYS A 165 9.91 1.07 11.13
C LYS A 165 8.68 0.76 11.99
N VAL A 166 7.90 1.79 12.38
CA VAL A 166 6.64 1.67 13.14
C VAL A 166 5.51 2.23 12.29
N LEU A 167 4.40 1.51 12.22
CA LEU A 167 3.20 1.94 11.53
C LEU A 167 2.59 3.18 12.21
N LEU A 168 2.28 4.20 11.42
CA LEU A 168 1.57 5.39 11.87
C LEU A 168 0.05 5.12 11.85
N THR A 169 -0.51 4.79 12.99
CA THR A 169 -1.97 4.61 13.13
C THR A 169 -2.67 5.93 13.45
N GLY A 170 -1.98 6.87 14.12
CA GLY A 170 -2.58 8.12 14.62
C GLY A 170 -3.48 7.89 15.85
N ASP A 171 -3.88 8.97 16.50
CA ASP A 171 -4.68 8.92 17.72
C ASP A 171 -6.14 8.48 17.47
N ASN A 172 -6.59 8.57 16.24
CA ASN A 172 -7.96 8.24 15.82
C ASN A 172 -8.02 7.11 14.79
N GLY A 173 -6.91 6.38 14.57
CA GLY A 173 -6.84 5.35 13.54
C GLY A 173 -6.85 5.87 12.09
N CYS A 174 -6.64 7.19 11.87
CA CYS A 174 -6.71 7.85 10.55
C CYS A 174 -5.33 8.14 9.95
N GLY A 175 -4.26 7.54 10.50
CA GLY A 175 -2.92 7.69 9.95
C GLY A 175 -2.84 7.06 8.56
N GLY A 176 -2.48 7.86 7.55
CA GLY A 176 -2.36 7.36 6.18
C GLY A 176 -3.60 7.54 5.30
N ASP A 177 -4.63 8.24 5.74
CA ASP A 177 -5.86 8.52 4.97
C ASP A 177 -5.64 9.49 3.80
N ILE A 178 -4.72 9.13 2.88
CA ILE A 178 -4.39 9.98 1.72
C ILE A 178 -5.51 10.09 0.70
N TRP A 179 -6.45 9.17 0.70
CA TRP A 179 -7.62 9.17 -0.17
C TRP A 179 -8.47 10.43 -0.03
N LEU A 180 -8.49 11.03 1.19
CA LEU A 180 -9.18 12.28 1.53
C LEU A 180 -8.40 13.53 1.13
N MET A 181 -7.17 13.42 0.64
CA MET A 181 -6.43 14.58 0.18
C MET A 181 -7.18 15.28 -0.95
N ARG A 182 -6.94 16.60 -1.07
CA ARG A 182 -7.57 17.39 -2.12
C ARG A 182 -7.11 16.94 -3.49
N ASN A 183 -8.05 16.73 -4.40
CA ASN A 183 -7.78 16.39 -5.78
C ASN A 183 -7.13 17.59 -6.51
N LYS A 184 -6.00 17.35 -7.17
CA LYS A 184 -5.27 18.39 -7.90
C LYS A 184 -6.08 18.97 -9.07
N LYS A 185 -6.80 18.13 -9.81
CA LYS A 185 -7.57 18.52 -11.00
C LYS A 185 -8.94 19.07 -10.64
N TYR A 186 -9.54 18.55 -9.60
CA TYR A 186 -10.88 18.87 -9.10
C TYR A 186 -10.80 19.26 -7.61
N PRO A 187 -10.44 20.54 -7.29
CA PRO A 187 -10.09 20.93 -5.91
C PRO A 187 -11.18 20.75 -4.85
N ASP A 188 -12.43 20.59 -5.25
CA ASP A 188 -13.57 20.34 -4.36
C ASP A 188 -13.87 18.84 -4.18
N MET A 189 -13.08 17.97 -4.81
CA MET A 189 -13.20 16.51 -4.71
C MET A 189 -12.02 15.92 -3.94
N LEU A 190 -12.22 14.71 -3.43
CA LEU A 190 -11.15 13.92 -2.81
C LEU A 190 -10.26 13.27 -3.87
N ALA A 191 -9.03 12.98 -3.48
CA ALA A 191 -8.01 12.42 -4.39
C ALA A 191 -8.45 11.07 -4.99
N GLU A 192 -9.14 10.23 -4.24
CA GLU A 192 -9.63 8.93 -4.70
C GLU A 192 -10.52 9.00 -5.94
N GLU A 193 -11.26 10.12 -6.14
CA GLU A 193 -12.08 10.30 -7.34
C GLU A 193 -11.28 10.31 -8.63
N SER A 194 -9.97 10.55 -8.55
CA SER A 194 -9.03 10.47 -9.68
C SER A 194 -7.99 9.35 -9.53
N VAL A 195 -7.97 8.63 -8.39
CA VAL A 195 -6.99 7.56 -8.11
C VAL A 195 -7.73 6.29 -7.70
N SER A 196 -8.48 5.72 -8.64
CA SER A 196 -9.25 4.49 -8.40
C SER A 196 -9.61 3.81 -9.72
N ILE A 197 -10.11 2.57 -9.64
CA ILE A 197 -10.68 1.85 -10.78
C ILE A 197 -11.78 2.70 -11.46
N ARG A 198 -12.61 3.38 -10.68
CA ARG A 198 -13.67 4.26 -11.20
C ARG A 198 -13.09 5.40 -12.04
N ALA A 199 -11.98 5.99 -11.58
CA ALA A 199 -11.29 7.06 -12.29
C ALA A 199 -10.75 6.60 -13.64
N VAL A 200 -10.08 5.45 -13.70
CA VAL A 200 -9.57 4.88 -14.96
C VAL A 200 -10.70 4.68 -15.97
N ARG A 201 -11.82 4.10 -15.52
CA ARG A 201 -13.01 3.90 -16.38
C ARG A 201 -13.60 5.22 -16.86
N ARG A 202 -13.77 6.19 -15.97
CA ARG A 202 -14.33 7.49 -16.29
C ARG A 202 -13.47 8.21 -17.34
N VAL A 203 -12.16 8.30 -17.10
CA VAL A 203 -11.24 9.00 -18.01
C VAL A 203 -11.19 8.30 -19.39
N TYR A 204 -11.18 6.97 -19.41
CA TYR A 204 -11.28 6.23 -20.67
C TYR A 204 -12.58 6.56 -21.44
N SER A 205 -13.74 6.54 -20.75
CA SER A 205 -15.02 6.89 -21.37
C SER A 205 -15.05 8.33 -21.89
N ASP A 206 -14.56 9.27 -21.08
CA ASP A 206 -14.56 10.70 -21.42
C ASP A 206 -13.72 10.99 -22.68
N LEU A 207 -12.59 10.29 -22.84
CA LEU A 207 -11.67 10.51 -23.95
C LEU A 207 -12.03 9.71 -25.21
N SER A 208 -12.45 8.45 -25.06
CA SER A 208 -12.80 7.60 -26.20
C SER A 208 -14.22 7.85 -26.74
N GLY A 209 -15.09 8.48 -25.96
CA GLY A 209 -16.52 8.58 -26.27
C GLY A 209 -17.26 7.23 -26.14
N GLN A 210 -16.62 6.18 -25.63
CA GLN A 210 -17.18 4.83 -25.49
C GLN A 210 -17.53 4.53 -24.03
N SER A 211 -18.59 3.76 -23.80
CA SER A 211 -18.92 3.32 -22.45
C SER A 211 -17.90 2.32 -21.92
N SER A 212 -17.38 2.58 -20.72
CA SER A 212 -16.47 1.67 -19.99
C SER A 212 -17.16 0.88 -18.88
N ALA A 213 -18.49 0.93 -18.77
CA ALA A 213 -19.25 0.34 -17.66
C ALA A 213 -18.98 -1.17 -17.48
N SER A 214 -18.77 -1.91 -18.58
CA SER A 214 -18.46 -3.33 -18.58
C SER A 214 -16.96 -3.66 -18.59
N LEU A 215 -16.07 -2.65 -18.71
CA LEU A 215 -14.63 -2.87 -18.79
C LEU A 215 -14.02 -2.98 -17.39
N SER A 216 -13.23 -4.02 -17.18
CA SER A 216 -12.33 -4.07 -16.01
C SER A 216 -11.08 -3.20 -16.24
N PRO A 217 -10.30 -2.86 -15.21
CA PRO A 217 -9.00 -2.21 -15.41
C PRO A 217 -8.06 -3.03 -16.29
N LYS A 218 -8.14 -4.36 -16.22
CA LYS A 218 -7.37 -5.27 -17.08
C LYS A 218 -7.78 -5.11 -18.54
N ASP A 219 -9.08 -4.98 -18.83
CA ASP A 219 -9.55 -4.75 -20.20
C ASP A 219 -9.01 -3.44 -20.77
N ILE A 220 -9.02 -2.36 -19.96
CA ILE A 220 -8.48 -1.06 -20.36
C ILE A 220 -6.96 -1.14 -20.56
N TYR A 221 -6.26 -1.90 -19.70
CA TYR A 221 -4.83 -2.19 -19.89
C TYR A 221 -4.58 -2.97 -21.19
N ASP A 222 -5.38 -3.98 -21.50
CA ASP A 222 -5.26 -4.76 -22.72
C ASP A 222 -5.55 -3.91 -23.99
N ILE A 223 -6.46 -2.93 -23.89
CA ILE A 223 -6.68 -1.93 -24.94
C ILE A 223 -5.43 -1.05 -25.09
N ALA A 224 -4.82 -0.60 -24.00
CA ALA A 224 -3.59 0.18 -24.05
C ALA A 224 -2.42 -0.56 -24.69
N GLU A 225 -2.34 -1.89 -24.50
CA GLU A 225 -1.33 -2.77 -25.11
C GLU A 225 -1.69 -3.21 -26.53
N GLY A 226 -2.87 -2.85 -27.06
CA GLY A 226 -3.34 -3.30 -28.38
C GLY A 226 -3.78 -4.77 -28.44
N ILE A 227 -3.96 -5.41 -27.29
CA ILE A 227 -4.42 -6.82 -27.18
C ILE A 227 -5.93 -6.91 -27.34
N LYS A 228 -6.66 -5.89 -26.88
CA LYS A 228 -8.11 -5.77 -26.97
C LYS A 228 -8.47 -4.57 -27.83
N GLU A 229 -9.55 -4.70 -28.63
CA GLU A 229 -10.09 -3.62 -29.45
C GLU A 229 -10.58 -2.45 -28.58
N GLY A 230 -10.27 -1.23 -28.99
CA GLY A 230 -10.65 0.00 -28.31
C GLY A 230 -9.70 1.17 -28.61
N ASP A 231 -9.91 2.30 -27.95
CA ASP A 231 -9.05 3.48 -28.08
C ASP A 231 -7.83 3.35 -27.16
N SER A 232 -6.69 2.97 -27.73
CA SER A 232 -5.44 2.78 -26.99
C SER A 232 -4.89 4.09 -26.42
N HIS A 233 -5.11 5.24 -27.11
CA HIS A 233 -4.67 6.55 -26.61
C HIS A 233 -5.48 6.96 -25.36
N ALA A 234 -6.80 6.77 -25.40
CA ALA A 234 -7.66 7.03 -24.25
C ALA A 234 -7.30 6.10 -23.07
N ALA A 235 -6.99 4.83 -23.35
CA ALA A 235 -6.60 3.86 -22.34
C ALA A 235 -5.27 4.23 -21.65
N ILE A 236 -4.25 4.59 -22.43
CA ILE A 236 -2.95 5.07 -21.89
C ILE A 236 -3.16 6.36 -21.09
N ALA A 237 -3.93 7.32 -21.62
CA ALA A 237 -4.20 8.59 -20.95
C ALA A 237 -4.91 8.41 -19.60
N SER A 238 -5.80 7.41 -19.49
CA SER A 238 -6.51 7.12 -18.23
C SER A 238 -5.57 6.68 -17.10
N PHE A 239 -4.58 5.84 -17.39
CA PHE A 239 -3.55 5.44 -16.43
C PHE A 239 -2.56 6.56 -16.15
N ASN A 240 -2.22 7.37 -17.15
CA ASN A 240 -1.37 8.55 -16.97
C ASN A 240 -2.03 9.56 -16.02
N GLU A 241 -3.32 9.87 -16.19
CA GLU A 241 -4.04 10.77 -15.30
C GLU A 241 -4.06 10.26 -13.85
N LEU A 242 -4.33 8.96 -13.67
CA LEU A 242 -4.23 8.33 -12.35
C LEU A 242 -2.84 8.53 -11.75
N GLY A 243 -1.77 8.34 -12.52
CA GLY A 243 -0.40 8.54 -12.08
C GLY A 243 -0.12 9.98 -11.65
N ILE A 244 -0.57 10.99 -12.43
CA ILE A 244 -0.42 12.41 -12.07
C ILE A 244 -1.15 12.72 -10.75
N MET A 245 -2.39 12.25 -10.59
CA MET A 245 -3.19 12.54 -9.40
C MET A 245 -2.64 11.85 -8.15
N ALA A 246 -2.20 10.59 -8.28
CA ALA A 246 -1.50 9.87 -7.21
C ALA A 246 -0.20 10.59 -6.84
N GLY A 247 0.61 11.00 -7.82
CA GLY A 247 1.86 11.74 -7.61
C GLY A 247 1.65 13.03 -6.83
N ALA A 248 0.60 13.78 -7.14
CA ALA A 248 0.27 15.02 -6.43
C ALA A 248 -0.07 14.80 -4.94
N ALA A 249 -0.83 13.75 -4.63
CA ALA A 249 -1.14 13.38 -3.25
C ALA A 249 0.12 12.88 -2.52
N ILE A 250 0.89 11.99 -3.16
CA ILE A 250 2.14 11.42 -2.59
C ILE A 250 3.17 12.52 -2.33
N ALA A 251 3.29 13.55 -3.17
CA ALA A 251 4.20 14.67 -2.96
C ALA A 251 3.95 15.37 -1.61
N SER A 252 2.68 15.54 -1.24
CA SER A 252 2.31 16.16 0.05
C SER A 252 2.76 15.29 1.23
N VAL A 253 2.57 13.97 1.14
CA VAL A 253 2.99 13.03 2.19
C VAL A 253 4.52 12.93 2.28
N LEU A 254 5.20 12.89 1.13
CA LEU A 254 6.67 12.84 1.08
C LEU A 254 7.33 14.02 1.79
N ASN A 255 6.75 15.22 1.66
CA ASN A 255 7.27 16.40 2.35
C ASN A 255 7.11 16.35 3.87
N VAL A 256 6.27 15.46 4.40
CA VAL A 256 6.05 15.25 5.84
C VAL A 256 6.82 14.04 6.37
N VAL A 257 6.82 12.93 5.61
CA VAL A 257 7.32 11.62 6.06
C VAL A 257 8.78 11.40 5.71
N ASP A 258 9.25 11.89 4.54
CA ASP A 258 10.61 11.66 4.03
C ASP A 258 11.00 10.17 4.08
N GLY A 259 10.49 9.38 3.15
CA GLY A 259 10.69 7.92 3.11
C GLY A 259 10.69 7.36 1.69
N LEU A 260 10.85 6.04 1.56
CA LEU A 260 10.64 5.32 0.31
C LEU A 260 9.14 5.28 -0.02
N VAL A 261 8.82 5.19 -1.31
CA VAL A 261 7.43 5.02 -1.78
C VAL A 261 7.30 3.66 -2.46
N VAL A 262 6.34 2.85 -2.02
CA VAL A 262 6.05 1.54 -2.60
C VAL A 262 4.63 1.49 -3.11
N ILE A 263 4.46 1.15 -4.38
CA ILE A 263 3.18 1.09 -5.07
C ILE A 263 2.73 -0.36 -5.20
N GLY A 264 1.54 -0.68 -4.74
CA GLY A 264 0.90 -1.99 -4.85
C GLY A 264 -0.56 -1.90 -5.25
N GLY A 265 -1.29 -3.00 -5.08
CA GLY A 265 -2.70 -3.12 -5.46
C GLY A 265 -2.90 -3.58 -6.91
N GLY A 266 -4.14 -3.97 -7.24
CA GLY A 266 -4.46 -4.59 -8.54
C GLY A 266 -4.23 -3.69 -9.75
N VAL A 267 -4.34 -2.37 -9.60
CA VAL A 267 -4.10 -1.40 -10.69
C VAL A 267 -2.61 -1.15 -10.91
N ALA A 268 -1.75 -1.47 -9.93
CA ALA A 268 -0.29 -1.35 -10.07
C ALA A 268 0.28 -2.23 -11.20
N GLY A 269 -0.45 -3.25 -11.66
CA GLY A 269 -0.11 -4.00 -12.87
C GLY A 269 0.04 -3.12 -14.13
N ALA A 270 -0.58 -1.93 -14.14
CA ALA A 270 -0.43 -0.93 -15.20
C ALA A 270 0.72 0.07 -14.93
N SER A 271 1.67 -0.26 -14.05
CA SER A 271 2.80 0.60 -13.66
C SER A 271 3.58 1.18 -14.84
N LYS A 272 3.69 0.47 -15.95
CA LYS A 272 4.29 0.93 -17.20
C LYS A 272 3.75 2.31 -17.65
N TYR A 273 2.47 2.58 -17.42
CA TYR A 273 1.81 3.83 -17.77
C TYR A 273 1.66 4.77 -16.58
N ILE A 274 1.52 4.24 -15.37
CA ILE A 274 1.28 5.00 -14.14
C ILE A 274 2.55 5.66 -13.63
N LEU A 275 3.65 4.89 -13.50
CA LEU A 275 4.87 5.38 -12.85
C LEU A 275 5.54 6.55 -13.56
N PRO A 276 5.68 6.58 -14.90
CA PRO A 276 6.29 7.72 -15.57
C PRO A 276 5.57 9.04 -15.29
N ALA A 277 4.23 9.01 -15.30
CA ALA A 277 3.39 10.17 -15.01
C ALA A 277 3.47 10.59 -13.53
N LEU A 278 3.42 9.63 -12.61
CA LEU A 278 3.56 9.84 -11.18
C LEU A 278 4.92 10.46 -10.83
N ILE A 279 6.01 9.92 -11.36
CA ILE A 279 7.36 10.41 -11.10
C ILE A 279 7.58 11.79 -11.71
N THR A 280 7.03 12.05 -12.91
CA THR A 280 7.05 13.38 -13.51
C THR A 280 6.36 14.41 -12.61
N GLU A 281 5.23 14.03 -12.00
CA GLU A 281 4.53 14.88 -11.05
C GLU A 281 5.33 15.12 -9.77
N LEU A 282 5.96 14.10 -9.20
CA LEU A 282 6.84 14.24 -8.04
C LEU A 282 8.07 15.12 -8.31
N ARG A 283 8.53 15.20 -9.57
CA ARG A 283 9.64 16.05 -10.02
C ARG A 283 9.19 17.44 -10.48
N ALA A 284 7.89 17.73 -10.40
CA ALA A 284 7.36 19.02 -10.81
C ALA A 284 7.94 20.18 -9.99
N GLN A 285 7.85 21.38 -10.54
CA GLN A 285 8.29 22.61 -9.86
C GLN A 285 7.08 23.47 -9.50
N LEU A 286 7.12 24.03 -8.32
CA LEU A 286 6.17 25.03 -7.83
C LEU A 286 6.79 26.41 -7.96
N THR A 287 5.96 27.41 -8.28
CA THR A 287 6.41 28.78 -8.52
C THR A 287 5.89 29.69 -7.41
N THR A 288 6.75 30.59 -6.91
CA THR A 288 6.37 31.64 -5.96
C THR A 288 5.76 32.84 -6.69
N PHE A 289 5.14 33.73 -5.94
CA PHE A 289 4.65 35.03 -6.51
C PHE A 289 5.77 35.89 -7.11
N SER A 290 7.02 35.72 -6.65
CA SER A 290 8.21 36.37 -7.21
C SER A 290 8.76 35.67 -8.46
N GLY A 291 8.16 34.57 -8.91
CA GLY A 291 8.59 33.82 -10.08
C GLY A 291 9.71 32.79 -9.83
N ASN A 292 10.20 32.67 -8.60
CA ASN A 292 11.19 31.65 -8.24
C ASN A 292 10.56 30.25 -8.30
N LYS A 293 11.34 29.26 -8.76
CA LYS A 293 10.90 27.87 -8.89
C LYS A 293 11.57 26.98 -7.85
N PHE A 294 10.80 26.13 -7.25
CA PHE A 294 11.24 25.14 -6.27
C PHE A 294 10.68 23.75 -6.63
N PRO A 295 11.42 22.65 -6.38
CA PRO A 295 10.86 21.32 -6.56
C PRO A 295 9.66 21.13 -5.62
N CYS A 296 8.65 20.37 -6.05
CA CYS A 296 7.47 20.09 -5.23
C CYS A 296 7.78 19.17 -4.05
N VAL A 297 8.85 18.37 -4.13
CA VAL A 297 9.40 17.57 -3.01
C VAL A 297 10.87 17.94 -2.78
N SER A 298 11.28 17.95 -1.49
CA SER A 298 12.63 18.42 -1.11
C SER A 298 13.76 17.45 -1.46
N MET A 299 13.46 16.30 -2.05
CA MET A 299 14.40 15.24 -2.37
C MET A 299 14.41 14.90 -3.86
N GLN A 300 15.52 14.38 -4.35
CA GLN A 300 15.60 13.82 -5.69
C GLN A 300 14.83 12.49 -5.74
N VAL A 301 13.86 12.40 -6.63
CA VAL A 301 13.02 11.21 -6.82
C VAL A 301 13.61 10.33 -7.90
N TYR A 302 13.74 9.04 -7.63
CA TYR A 302 14.20 8.03 -8.59
C TYR A 302 13.11 7.00 -8.87
N ASN A 303 13.06 6.53 -10.13
CA ASN A 303 12.24 5.40 -10.54
C ASN A 303 12.95 4.09 -10.22
N GLY A 304 12.43 3.32 -9.26
CA GLY A 304 13.00 2.03 -8.86
C GLY A 304 12.80 0.91 -9.88
N GLU A 305 11.89 1.10 -10.84
CA GLU A 305 11.65 0.14 -11.93
C GLU A 305 12.51 0.44 -13.17
N ASP A 306 13.21 1.57 -13.22
CA ASP A 306 14.22 1.89 -14.22
C ASP A 306 15.60 1.49 -13.70
N GLU A 307 16.26 0.55 -14.36
CA GLU A 307 17.56 0.03 -13.94
C GLU A 307 18.64 1.11 -13.81
N SER A 308 18.65 2.08 -14.73
CA SER A 308 19.64 3.17 -14.73
C SER A 308 19.41 4.15 -13.58
N GLU A 309 18.17 4.46 -13.28
CA GLU A 309 17.81 5.33 -12.15
C GLU A 309 18.04 4.63 -10.81
N ARG A 310 17.68 3.34 -10.72
CA ARG A 310 17.97 2.52 -9.54
C ARG A 310 19.49 2.43 -9.28
N ALA A 311 20.30 2.19 -10.31
CA ALA A 311 21.75 2.17 -10.16
C ALA A 311 22.28 3.53 -9.68
N ARG A 312 21.78 4.65 -10.18
CA ARG A 312 22.15 6.00 -9.70
C ARG A 312 21.72 6.23 -8.25
N PHE A 313 20.54 5.78 -7.86
CA PHE A 313 20.08 5.84 -6.46
C PHE A 313 21.01 5.05 -5.53
N LEU A 314 21.50 3.89 -5.95
CA LEU A 314 22.38 3.02 -5.16
C LEU A 314 23.84 3.47 -5.17
N SER A 315 24.29 4.24 -6.18
CA SER A 315 25.68 4.65 -6.36
C SER A 315 26.13 5.85 -5.52
N LEU A 316 25.31 6.32 -4.60
CA LEU A 316 25.63 7.48 -3.78
C LEU A 316 26.79 7.22 -2.85
N SER A 317 27.85 8.02 -3.02
CA SER A 317 28.97 8.09 -2.10
C SER A 317 28.71 9.12 -1.00
N ASP A 318 29.05 8.76 0.21
CA ASP A 318 29.10 9.69 1.31
C ASP A 318 30.24 10.69 1.11
N SER A 319 29.98 11.97 1.38
CA SER A 319 31.02 13.00 1.38
C SER A 319 31.66 13.10 2.76
N GLN A 320 32.97 13.32 2.77
CA GLN A 320 33.71 13.60 3.99
C GLN A 320 33.82 15.11 4.18
N VAL A 321 33.51 15.60 5.37
CA VAL A 321 33.61 17.02 5.73
C VAL A 321 34.55 17.17 6.92
N VAL A 322 35.49 18.11 6.82
CA VAL A 322 36.43 18.41 7.92
C VAL A 322 35.70 19.12 9.05
N ILE A 323 35.91 18.65 10.28
CA ILE A 323 35.39 19.31 11.48
C ILE A 323 36.19 20.61 11.71
N PRO A 324 35.55 21.80 11.70
CA PRO A 324 36.24 23.07 11.86
C PRO A 324 37.17 23.11 13.09
N GLY A 325 38.38 23.58 12.91
CA GLY A 325 39.38 23.66 13.99
C GLY A 325 40.10 22.33 14.32
N THR A 326 39.87 21.27 13.54
CA THR A 326 40.51 19.96 13.74
C THR A 326 41.02 19.38 12.43
N HIS A 327 41.75 18.25 12.50
CA HIS A 327 42.11 17.43 11.33
C HIS A 327 41.17 16.24 11.12
N LEU A 328 40.10 16.15 11.93
CA LEU A 328 39.13 15.07 11.88
C LEU A 328 38.07 15.34 10.79
N THR A 329 37.55 14.28 10.21
CA THR A 329 36.45 14.33 9.24
C THR A 329 35.21 13.64 9.79
N THR A 330 34.06 14.06 9.32
CA THR A 330 32.78 13.37 9.54
C THR A 330 32.07 13.08 8.23
N THR A 331 31.27 12.04 8.21
CA THR A 331 30.49 11.64 7.04
C THR A 331 29.27 12.55 6.86
N TYR A 332 29.03 12.98 5.63
CA TYR A 332 27.91 13.82 5.26
C TYR A 332 27.17 13.26 4.05
N HIS A 333 25.87 13.05 4.19
CA HIS A 333 24.98 12.69 3.09
C HIS A 333 24.47 13.95 2.38
N GLN A 334 25.18 14.39 1.34
CA GLN A 334 24.90 15.63 0.65
C GLN A 334 23.56 15.59 -0.11
N LEU A 335 23.25 14.47 -0.74
CA LEU A 335 22.04 14.33 -1.55
C LEU A 335 20.88 13.78 -0.73
N LYS A 336 19.76 14.52 -0.74
CA LYS A 336 18.47 14.02 -0.25
C LYS A 336 17.78 13.31 -1.39
N GLN A 337 17.35 12.08 -1.18
CA GLN A 337 16.76 11.26 -2.24
C GLN A 337 15.73 10.28 -1.74
N THR A 338 14.82 9.91 -2.62
CA THR A 338 13.85 8.83 -2.41
C THR A 338 13.73 7.97 -3.66
N LEU A 339 13.21 6.76 -3.47
CA LEU A 339 12.96 5.79 -4.53
C LEU A 339 11.46 5.45 -4.54
N VAL A 340 10.86 5.48 -5.73
CA VAL A 340 9.50 5.00 -5.98
C VAL A 340 9.61 3.67 -6.70
N LEU A 341 9.03 2.61 -6.15
CA LEU A 341 9.09 1.27 -6.72
C LEU A 341 7.74 0.54 -6.57
N CYS A 342 7.55 -0.50 -7.38
CA CYS A 342 6.41 -1.39 -7.25
C CYS A 342 6.71 -2.51 -6.25
N SER A 343 5.69 -2.93 -5.51
CA SER A 343 5.76 -4.13 -4.69
C SER A 343 6.01 -5.36 -5.57
N LYS A 344 6.96 -6.19 -5.17
CA LYS A 344 7.27 -7.46 -5.86
C LYS A 344 6.42 -8.62 -5.34
N GLU A 345 5.83 -8.48 -4.16
CA GLU A 345 5.22 -9.59 -3.44
C GLU A 345 3.68 -9.60 -3.50
N GLY A 346 3.04 -8.62 -4.10
CA GLY A 346 1.59 -8.49 -4.08
C GLY A 346 1.01 -8.18 -2.69
N ALA A 347 -0.18 -7.57 -2.63
CA ALA A 347 -0.76 -7.08 -1.38
C ALA A 347 -0.98 -8.18 -0.33
N SER A 348 -1.41 -9.37 -0.72
CA SER A 348 -1.68 -10.49 0.20
C SER A 348 -0.43 -11.02 0.94
N ARG A 349 0.75 -10.97 0.33
CA ARG A 349 2.00 -11.40 0.98
C ARG A 349 2.54 -10.39 1.97
N SER A 350 2.26 -9.12 1.78
CA SER A 350 2.68 -8.06 2.69
C SER A 350 1.98 -8.13 4.06
N ILE A 351 0.82 -8.79 4.15
CA ILE A 351 0.08 -9.02 5.40
C ILE A 351 0.82 -10.02 6.33
N MET A 352 1.59 -10.95 5.78
CA MET A 352 2.20 -12.06 6.52
C MET A 352 3.10 -11.61 7.69
N PRO A 353 4.12 -10.76 7.51
CA PRO A 353 5.03 -10.42 8.60
C PRO A 353 4.37 -9.55 9.67
N VAL A 354 3.34 -8.80 9.33
CA VAL A 354 2.60 -7.94 10.26
C VAL A 354 1.85 -8.77 11.30
N SER A 355 1.39 -9.96 10.92
CA SER A 355 0.69 -10.88 11.82
C SER A 355 1.48 -11.24 13.09
N TYR A 356 2.81 -11.10 13.07
CA TYR A 356 3.67 -11.37 14.23
C TYR A 356 4.00 -10.12 15.07
N THR A 357 3.79 -8.92 14.55
CA THR A 357 4.15 -7.69 15.29
C THR A 357 3.32 -7.50 16.54
N HIS A 358 2.08 -7.94 16.53
CA HIS A 358 1.15 -7.87 17.65
C HIS A 358 1.37 -8.98 18.71
N LEU A 359 2.22 -9.97 18.40
CA LEU A 359 2.54 -11.09 19.30
C LEU A 359 3.81 -10.87 20.15
N ARG A 360 4.31 -9.63 20.20
CA ARG A 360 5.45 -9.22 21.02
C ARG A 360 5.08 -9.02 22.47
#